data_3fb2818eb1b5c40c578e18b2e5332882
#
_entry.id   3fb2818eb1b5c40c578e18b2e5332882
#
_cell.length_a   1.000
_cell.length_b   1.000
_cell.length_c   1.000
_cell.angle_alpha   90.00
_cell.angle_beta   90.00
_cell.angle_gamma   90.00
#
_symmetry.space_group_name_H-M   'P 1'
#
loop_
_entity.id
_entity.type
_entity.pdbx_description
1 polymer ?
#
loop_
_entity_poly.entity_id
_entity_poly.type
_entity_poly.pdbx_seq_one_letter_code
_entity_poly.pdbx_strand_id
1 'polypeptide(L)' 'MQDDTLVVLAEYNIITEAEIAKSMLDSAGIWSTIHNEYMSAIYPIGTMPAQIVVREEDYEKAKAMLHHR' A
#
# COMPACT_ATOMS: atom_id res chain seq x y z
N MET A 1 13.88 -19.06 -9.37
CA MET A 1 13.41 -18.65 -8.07
C MET A 1 12.93 -17.20 -8.07
N GLN A 2 11.78 -16.99 -7.59
CA GLN A 2 11.23 -15.65 -7.52
C GLN A 2 11.81 -14.89 -6.38
N ASP A 3 12.11 -13.66 -6.60
CA ASP A 3 12.51 -12.79 -5.55
C ASP A 3 11.37 -11.82 -5.31
N ASP A 4 10.44 -12.22 -4.50
CA ASP A 4 9.27 -11.39 -4.28
C ASP A 4 9.48 -10.44 -3.14
N THR A 5 10.53 -9.67 -3.23
CA THR A 5 10.79 -8.66 -2.23
C THR A 5 9.64 -7.66 -2.24
N LEU A 6 9.08 -7.42 -1.08
CA LEU A 6 7.97 -6.49 -0.93
C LEU A 6 8.45 -5.22 -0.27
N VAL A 7 7.94 -4.10 -0.75
CA VAL A 7 8.32 -2.81 -0.21
C VAL A 7 7.08 -1.98 0.05
N VAL A 8 7.19 -1.07 1.00
CA VAL A 8 6.09 -0.17 1.32
C VAL A 8 6.09 0.96 0.31
N LEU A 9 4.96 1.12 -0.36
CA LEU A 9 4.82 2.18 -1.35
C LEU A 9 4.33 3.47 -0.72
N ALA A 10 3.36 3.38 0.16
CA ALA A 10 2.76 4.55 0.75
C ALA A 10 2.05 4.18 2.04
N GLU A 11 1.81 5.17 2.88
CA GLU A 11 1.08 4.99 4.12
C GLU A 11 -0.07 5.95 4.17
N TYR A 12 -1.19 5.48 4.69
CA TYR A 12 -2.38 6.30 4.83
C TYR A 12 -2.92 6.16 6.25
N ASN A 13 -3.42 7.23 6.79
CA ASN A 13 -4.02 7.19 8.12
C ASN A 13 -5.48 6.74 8.05
N ILE A 14 -6.06 6.79 6.87
CA ILE A 14 -7.46 6.43 6.69
C ILE A 14 -7.52 5.23 5.77
N ILE A 15 -8.13 4.17 6.26
CA ILE A 15 -8.22 2.91 5.52
C ILE A 15 -8.87 3.10 4.16
N THR A 16 -9.88 3.94 4.09
CA THR A 16 -10.58 4.15 2.82
C THR A 16 -9.64 4.70 1.76
N GLU A 17 -8.73 5.57 2.17
CA GLU A 17 -7.77 6.12 1.22
C GLU A 17 -6.81 5.05 0.73
N ALA A 18 -6.41 4.16 1.62
CA ALA A 18 -5.55 3.07 1.20
C ALA A 18 -6.27 2.15 0.23
N GLU A 19 -7.55 1.93 0.45
CA GLU A 19 -8.32 1.07 -0.45
C GLU A 19 -8.47 1.69 -1.82
N ILE A 20 -8.64 3.00 -1.88
CA ILE A 20 -8.72 3.68 -3.16
C ILE A 20 -7.41 3.55 -3.91
N ALA A 21 -6.29 3.74 -3.20
CA ALA A 21 -4.99 3.60 -3.83
C ALA A 21 -4.78 2.19 -4.36
N LYS A 22 -5.19 1.20 -3.56
CA LYS A 22 -5.06 -0.18 -3.98
C LYS A 22 -5.89 -0.45 -5.24
N SER A 23 -7.09 0.11 -5.29
CA SER A 23 -7.94 -0.06 -6.46
C SER A 23 -7.29 0.50 -7.71
N MET A 24 -6.63 1.63 -7.57
CA MET A 24 -5.94 2.22 -8.71
C MET A 24 -4.83 1.32 -9.21
N LEU A 25 -4.09 0.72 -8.29
CA LEU A 25 -3.02 -0.18 -8.67
C LEU A 25 -3.58 -1.45 -9.30
N ASP A 26 -4.67 -1.95 -8.76
CA ASP A 26 -5.31 -3.14 -9.31
C ASP A 26 -5.75 -2.88 -10.75
N SER A 27 -6.29 -1.70 -11.02
CA SER A 27 -6.73 -1.37 -12.37
C SER A 27 -5.57 -1.33 -13.34
N ALA A 28 -4.38 -1.05 -12.85
CA ALA A 28 -3.20 -0.99 -13.70
C ALA A 28 -2.50 -2.33 -13.79
N GLY A 29 -3.04 -3.36 -13.15
CA GLY A 29 -2.42 -4.67 -13.19
C GLY A 29 -1.23 -4.81 -12.26
N ILE A 30 -1.12 -3.94 -11.26
CA ILE A 30 -0.03 -3.99 -10.31
C ILE A 30 -0.52 -4.65 -9.04
N TRP A 31 0.13 -5.73 -8.66
CA TRP A 31 -0.23 -6.43 -7.43
C TRP A 31 0.10 -5.58 -6.22
N SER A 32 -0.81 -5.50 -5.28
CA SER A 32 -0.57 -4.78 -4.04
C SER A 32 -1.39 -5.39 -2.92
N THR A 33 -1.02 -5.03 -1.71
CA THR A 33 -1.78 -5.46 -0.54
C THR A 33 -1.71 -4.34 0.49
N ILE A 34 -2.67 -4.34 1.39
CA ILE A 34 -2.70 -3.38 2.46
C ILE A 34 -2.22 -4.06 3.73
N HIS A 35 -1.21 -3.49 4.33
CA HIS A 35 -0.65 -4.02 5.57
C HIS A 35 -0.99 -3.08 6.70
N ASN A 36 -1.57 -3.62 7.75
CA ASN A 36 -2.11 -2.85 8.84
C ASN A 36 -1.47 -3.29 10.13
N GLU A 37 -0.88 -2.37 10.84
CA GLU A 37 -0.16 -2.70 12.05
C GLU A 37 -1.00 -2.60 13.31
N TYR A 38 -2.27 -2.35 13.16
CA TYR A 38 -3.10 -2.12 14.33
C TYR A 38 -3.15 -3.35 15.25
N MET A 39 -2.73 -4.47 14.76
CA MET A 39 -2.72 -5.68 15.58
C MET A 39 -1.82 -5.56 16.78
N SER A 40 -0.88 -4.66 16.75
CA SER A 40 -0.02 -4.48 17.91
C SER A 40 -0.77 -3.83 19.06
N ALA A 41 -1.92 -3.27 18.79
CA ALA A 41 -2.81 -2.75 19.81
C ALA A 41 -2.23 -1.60 20.61
N ILE A 42 -1.27 -0.93 20.08
CA ILE A 42 -0.71 0.21 20.78
C ILE A 42 -1.06 1.54 20.12
N TYR A 43 -1.85 1.51 19.09
CA TYR A 43 -2.26 2.73 18.44
C TYR A 43 -3.55 3.25 19.05
N PRO A 44 -3.66 4.55 19.26
CA PRO A 44 -4.91 5.10 19.70
C PRO A 44 -6.00 4.87 18.65
N ILE A 45 -7.22 4.91 19.13
CA ILE A 45 -8.35 4.73 18.23
C ILE A 45 -8.32 5.82 17.17
N GLY A 46 -8.47 5.43 15.92
CA GLY A 46 -8.51 6.38 14.81
C GLY A 46 -7.18 6.66 14.17
N THR A 47 -6.10 6.07 14.69
CA THR A 47 -4.79 6.28 14.09
C THR A 47 -4.18 4.96 13.72
N MET A 48 -4.78 4.27 12.78
CA MET A 48 -4.28 2.99 12.32
C MET A 48 -3.64 3.18 10.96
N PRO A 49 -2.32 3.24 10.92
CA PRO A 49 -1.68 3.41 9.61
C PRO A 49 -1.90 2.18 8.75
N ALA A 50 -2.22 2.43 7.51
CA ALA A 50 -2.39 1.38 6.53
C ALA A 50 -1.31 1.56 5.49
N GLN A 51 -0.52 0.55 5.28
CA GLN A 51 0.59 0.62 4.34
C GLN A 51 0.22 -0.12 3.08
N ILE A 52 0.45 0.52 1.94
CA ILE A 52 0.30 -0.15 0.65
C ILE A 52 1.65 -0.77 0.34
N VAL A 53 1.64 -2.07 0.11
CA VAL A 53 2.86 -2.83 -0.15
C VAL A 53 2.78 -3.38 -1.56
N VAL A 54 3.86 -3.24 -2.31
CA VAL A 54 3.95 -3.75 -3.67
C VAL A 54 5.25 -4.52 -3.80
N ARG A 55 5.42 -5.20 -4.93
CA ARG A 55 6.68 -5.85 -5.23
C ARG A 55 7.70 -4.80 -5.59
N GLU A 56 8.93 -5.05 -5.20
CA GLU A 56 10.01 -4.11 -5.46
C GLU A 56 10.12 -3.78 -6.95
N GLU A 57 9.92 -4.79 -7.78
CA GLU A 57 10.04 -4.59 -9.23
C GLU A 57 8.99 -3.63 -9.77
N ASP A 58 7.88 -3.45 -9.05
CA ASP A 58 6.80 -2.58 -9.48
C ASP A 58 6.82 -1.24 -8.78
N TYR A 59 7.79 -1.02 -7.90
CA TYR A 59 7.77 0.15 -7.04
C TYR A 59 7.71 1.45 -7.83
N GLU A 60 8.61 1.60 -8.81
CA GLU A 60 8.66 2.85 -9.57
C GLU A 60 7.37 3.09 -10.34
N LYS A 61 6.87 2.04 -10.97
CA LYS A 61 5.65 2.16 -11.74
C LYS A 61 4.46 2.50 -10.85
N ALA A 62 4.38 1.81 -9.71
CA ALA A 62 3.29 2.04 -8.78
C ALA A 62 3.35 3.45 -8.20
N LYS A 63 4.54 3.90 -7.88
CA LYS A 63 4.71 5.23 -7.32
C LYS A 63 4.27 6.29 -8.32
N ALA A 64 4.62 6.12 -9.58
CA ALA A 64 4.22 7.06 -10.61
C ALA A 64 2.71 7.10 -10.74
N MET A 65 2.06 5.95 -10.63
CA MET A 65 0.60 5.88 -10.71
C MET A 65 -0.07 6.70 -9.63
N LEU A 66 0.40 6.58 -8.41
CA LEU A 66 -0.24 7.27 -7.31
C LEU A 66 0.06 8.76 -7.29
N HIS A 67 1.17 9.15 -7.87
CA HIS A 67 1.52 10.57 -7.91
C HIS A 67 0.95 11.29 -9.12
N HIS A 68 0.50 10.55 -10.08
CA HIS A 68 -0.03 11.13 -11.32
C HIS A 68 -1.49 11.44 -11.14
N ARG A 69 -1.84 12.67 -11.08
CA ARG A 69 -3.23 13.07 -10.84
C ARG A 69 -3.79 13.87 -11.97
#